data_25cf0333fb896db54c7e5bf69f6a02f6
#
_entry.id   25cf0333fb896db54c7e5bf69f6a02f6
#
_cell.length_a   1.000
_cell.length_b   1.000
_cell.length_c   1.000
_cell.angle_alpha   90.00
_cell.angle_beta   90.00
_cell.angle_gamma   90.00
#
_symmetry.space_group_name_H-M   'P 1'
#
loop_
_entity.id
_entity.type
_entity.pdbx_description
1 polymer ?
#
loop_
_entity_poly.entity_id
_entity_poly.type
_entity_poly.pdbx_seq_one_letter_code
_entity_poly.pdbx_strand_id
1 'polypeptide(L)' 'MWSDGKIYAGEWKANKMHGKGILKWQNGKQYEGEFKEDKRHGHGVFIWKDGRIYDG' A
#
# COMPACT_ATOMS: atom_id res chain seq x y z
N MET A 1 -9.40 4.84 -5.41
CA MET A 1 -8.49 5.58 -6.31
C MET A 1 -8.23 6.98 -5.76
N TRP A 2 -6.99 7.43 -5.82
CA TRP A 2 -6.60 8.77 -5.36
C TRP A 2 -6.23 9.65 -6.54
N SER A 3 -6.30 10.94 -6.34
CA SER A 3 -6.07 11.90 -7.41
C SER A 3 -4.63 11.89 -7.92
N ASP A 4 -3.70 11.39 -7.13
CA ASP A 4 -2.29 11.33 -7.53
C ASP A 4 -1.91 10.03 -8.24
N GLY A 5 -2.91 9.24 -8.61
CA GLY A 5 -2.67 8.02 -9.37
C GLY A 5 -2.42 6.79 -8.54
N LYS A 6 -2.56 6.88 -7.22
CA LYS A 6 -2.42 5.69 -6.38
C LYS A 6 -3.60 4.75 -6.58
N ILE A 7 -3.32 3.47 -6.47
CA ILE A 7 -4.34 2.43 -6.54
C ILE A 7 -4.16 1.51 -5.35
N TYR A 8 -5.23 1.27 -4.62
CA TYR A 8 -5.23 0.32 -3.52
C TYR A 8 -6.02 -0.91 -3.90
N ALA A 9 -5.41 -2.07 -3.70
CA ALA A 9 -6.06 -3.37 -3.92
C ALA A 9 -5.92 -4.18 -2.64
N GLY A 10 -7.03 -4.42 -1.96
CA GLY A 10 -7.00 -5.16 -0.72
C GLY A 10 -8.29 -5.00 0.06
N GLU A 11 -8.19 -5.21 1.36
CA GLU A 11 -9.36 -5.20 2.22
C GLU A 11 -9.74 -3.79 2.62
N TRP A 12 -11.04 -3.58 2.78
CA TRP A 12 -11.59 -2.30 3.23
C TRP A 12 -12.50 -2.53 4.42
N LYS A 13 -12.52 -1.56 5.32
CA LYS A 13 -13.43 -1.58 6.46
C LYS A 13 -13.88 -0.15 6.72
N ALA A 14 -15.20 0.07 6.75
CA ALA A 14 -15.77 1.40 6.99
C ALA A 14 -15.17 2.45 6.07
N ASN A 15 -15.01 2.11 4.78
CA ASN A 15 -14.43 2.98 3.74
C ASN A 15 -12.96 3.32 3.98
N LYS A 16 -12.27 2.54 4.78
CA LYS A 16 -10.85 2.75 5.05
C LYS A 16 -10.05 1.51 4.72
N MET A 17 -8.82 1.69 4.32
CA MET A 17 -7.92 0.58 4.12
C MET A 17 -7.70 -0.13 5.45
N HIS A 18 -7.86 -1.43 5.43
CA HIS A 18 -7.75 -2.23 6.63
C HIS A 18 -7.35 -3.65 6.29
N GLY A 19 -6.57 -4.29 7.15
CA GLY A 19 -6.10 -5.63 6.86
C GLY A 19 -4.98 -5.63 5.84
N LYS A 20 -4.88 -6.68 5.06
CA LYS A 20 -3.79 -6.81 4.10
C LYS A 20 -4.18 -6.25 2.74
N GLY A 21 -3.22 -5.56 2.11
CA GLY A 21 -3.48 -4.99 0.81
C GLY A 21 -2.21 -4.54 0.12
N ILE A 22 -2.38 -4.08 -1.09
CA ILE A 22 -1.29 -3.58 -1.91
C ILE A 22 -1.64 -2.18 -2.38
N LEU A 23 -0.74 -1.24 -2.12
CA LEU A 23 -0.89 0.13 -2.56
C LEU A 23 0.17 0.41 -3.63
N LYS A 24 -0.28 0.84 -4.79
CA LYS A 24 0.61 1.10 -5.92
C LYS A 24 0.58 2.57 -6.29
N TRP A 25 1.75 3.12 -6.57
CA TRP A 25 1.88 4.50 -7.01
C TRP A 25 2.18 4.56 -8.49
N GLN A 26 1.86 5.67 -9.08
CA GLN A 26 2.05 5.87 -10.51
C GLN A 26 3.51 5.81 -10.92
N ASN A 27 4.42 6.19 -10.04
CA ASN A 27 5.85 6.20 -10.33
C ASN A 27 6.50 4.80 -10.26
N GLY A 28 5.70 3.77 -10.03
CA GLY A 28 6.23 2.41 -9.97
C GLY A 28 6.51 1.90 -8.58
N LYS A 29 6.35 2.75 -7.56
CA LYS A 29 6.52 2.32 -6.18
C LYS A 29 5.31 1.52 -5.73
N GLN A 30 5.54 0.57 -4.83
CA GLN A 30 4.48 -0.30 -4.35
C GLN A 30 4.71 -0.61 -2.88
N TYR A 31 3.62 -0.65 -2.11
CA TYR A 31 3.66 -1.11 -0.74
C TYR A 31 2.74 -2.30 -0.60
N GLU A 32 3.25 -3.40 -0.07
CA GLU A 32 2.46 -4.60 0.18
C GLU A 32 2.56 -4.96 1.64
N GLY A 33 1.44 -4.92 2.35
CA GLY A 33 1.46 -5.23 3.77
C GLY A 33 0.15 -4.91 4.43
N GLU A 34 0.22 -4.60 5.72
CA GLU A 34 -0.97 -4.39 6.52
C GLU A 34 -1.33 -2.93 6.63
N PHE A 35 -2.63 -2.68 6.69
CA PHE A 35 -3.19 -1.34 6.85
C PHE A 35 -4.17 -1.34 8.00
N LYS A 36 -4.33 -0.20 8.63
CA LYS A 36 -5.33 0.01 9.66
C LYS A 36 -5.76 1.47 9.62
N GLU A 37 -7.07 1.69 9.43
CA GLU A 37 -7.65 3.02 9.38
C GLU A 37 -6.90 3.95 8.41
N ASP A 38 -6.73 3.47 7.16
CA ASP A 38 -6.07 4.19 6.08
C ASP A 38 -4.56 4.41 6.30
N LYS A 39 -3.99 3.77 7.30
CA LYS A 39 -2.57 3.94 7.60
C LYS A 39 -1.85 2.60 7.52
N ARG A 40 -0.55 2.65 7.24
CA ARG A 40 0.26 1.46 7.31
C ARG A 40 0.33 0.99 8.77
N HIS A 41 0.22 -0.30 8.95
CA HIS A 41 0.22 -0.89 10.27
C HIS A 41 0.97 -2.22 10.24
N GLY A 42 1.71 -2.51 11.29
CA GLY A 42 2.43 -3.76 11.39
C GLY A 42 3.53 -3.89 10.34
N HIS A 43 3.63 -5.07 9.76
CA HIS A 43 4.69 -5.39 8.83
C HIS A 43 4.29 -5.11 7.38
N GLY A 44 5.24 -4.66 6.59
CA GLY A 44 4.98 -4.44 5.19
C GLY A 44 6.26 -4.31 4.40
N VAL A 45 6.13 -4.34 3.08
CA VAL A 45 7.26 -4.31 2.17
C VAL A 45 7.06 -3.19 1.16
N PHE A 46 8.06 -2.32 1.02
CA PHE A 46 8.10 -1.35 -0.05
C PHE A 46 8.94 -1.88 -1.19
N ILE A 47 8.44 -1.71 -2.39
CA ILE A 47 9.16 -2.10 -3.61
C ILE A 47 9.20 -0.88 -4.52
N TRP A 48 10.42 -0.49 -4.93
CA TRP A 48 10.60 0.65 -5.79
C TRP A 48 10.76 0.22 -7.23
N LYS A 49 10.55 1.14 -8.14
CA LYS A 49 10.61 0.88 -9.57
C LYS A 49 11.95 0.31 -10.02
N ASP A 50 13.03 0.72 -9.39
CA ASP A 50 14.37 0.27 -9.75
C ASP A 50 14.72 -1.10 -9.17
N GLY A 51 13.78 -1.74 -8.47
CA GLY A 51 13.99 -3.06 -7.93
C GLY A 51 14.43 -3.09 -6.48
N ARG A 52 14.60 -1.93 -5.86
CA ARG A 52 14.94 -1.92 -4.44
C ARG A 52 13.75 -2.36 -3.61
N ILE A 53 14.05 -3.06 -2.54
CA ILE A 53 13.02 -3.58 -1.63
C ILE A 53 13.38 -3.16 -0.22
N TYR A 54 12.41 -2.61 0.48
CA TYR A 54 12.55 -2.27 1.89
C TYR A 54 11.52 -3.07 2.68
N ASP A 55 11.99 -3.88 3.60
CA ASP A 55 11.16 -4.74 4.44
C ASP A 55 11.17 -4.17 5.85
N GLY A 56 10.02 -3.66 6.27
CA GLY A 56 10.01 -3.06 7.60
C GLY A 56 8.68 -2.63 8.13
#